data_4b243953a07e9d4080adf4010af21375
#
_entry.id   4b243953a07e9d4080adf4010af21375
#
_cell.length_a   1.000
_cell.length_b   1.000
_cell.length_c   1.000
_cell.angle_alpha   90.00
_cell.angle_beta   90.00
_cell.angle_gamma   90.00
#
_symmetry.space_group_name_H-M   'P 1'
#
loop_
_entity.id
_entity.type
_entity.pdbx_description
1 polymer ?
#
loop_
_entity_poly.entity_id
_entity_poly.type
_entity_poly.pdbx_seq_one_letter_code
_entity_poly.pdbx_strand_id
1 'polypeptide(L)'
;MADAPPSWDAEIRAREEALRVAFLNADMRALDDLIADDYIVNSSQHKVLAKPLLLQLLETGRVRHLSLESRIETMRRHGDTVVVMGGDRVVDGPDRVCSTRRFTNLWQLTDGRWRAAARHAHVVTREGAPAPADASGAYQPTP
;
A
#
# COMPACT_ATOMS: atom_id res chain seq x y z
N MET A 1 33.51 15.38 7.55
CA MET A 1 33.25 14.48 6.42
C MET A 1 31.77 14.42 6.10
N ALA A 2 31.45 14.59 4.87
CA ALA A 2 30.05 14.41 4.46
C ALA A 2 29.69 12.93 4.55
N ASP A 3 28.50 12.62 5.09
CA ASP A 3 27.98 11.27 5.13
C ASP A 3 27.73 10.77 3.69
N ALA A 4 27.92 9.50 3.46
CA ALA A 4 27.57 8.91 2.19
C ALA A 4 26.05 9.04 1.96
N PRO A 5 25.58 9.21 0.70
CA PRO A 5 24.15 9.22 0.44
C PRO A 5 23.53 7.90 0.89
N PRO A 6 22.25 7.89 1.32
CA PRO A 6 21.58 6.66 1.71
C PRO A 6 21.60 5.65 0.56
N SER A 7 21.74 4.38 0.90
CA SER A 7 21.60 3.30 -0.07
C SER A 7 20.16 3.26 -0.60
N TRP A 8 19.97 2.68 -1.77
CA TRP A 8 18.65 2.60 -2.37
C TRP A 8 17.65 1.85 -1.47
N ASP A 9 18.10 0.83 -0.75
CA ASP A 9 17.22 0.07 0.14
C ASP A 9 16.80 0.91 1.35
N ALA A 10 17.69 1.71 1.91
CA ALA A 10 17.33 2.65 2.97
C ALA A 10 16.36 3.71 2.46
N GLU A 11 16.55 4.21 1.24
CA GLU A 11 15.63 5.15 0.62
C GLU A 11 14.24 4.55 0.43
N ILE A 12 14.16 3.32 -0.07
CA ILE A 12 12.88 2.65 -0.27
C ILE A 12 12.18 2.40 1.08
N ARG A 13 12.91 1.97 2.10
CA ARG A 13 12.32 1.78 3.44
C ARG A 13 11.75 3.09 3.99
N ALA A 14 12.46 4.19 3.79
CA ALA A 14 11.99 5.51 4.20
C ALA A 14 10.75 5.94 3.41
N ARG A 15 10.72 5.66 2.11
CA ARG A 15 9.56 5.98 1.26
C ARG A 15 8.34 5.12 1.62
N GLU A 16 8.55 3.83 1.91
CA GLU A 16 7.48 2.94 2.38
C GLU A 16 6.87 3.46 3.69
N GLU A 17 7.71 3.87 4.64
CA GLU A 17 7.23 4.42 5.90
C GLU A 17 6.49 5.76 5.69
N ALA A 18 7.01 6.63 4.85
CA ALA A 18 6.35 7.88 4.52
C ALA A 18 4.98 7.63 3.86
N LEU A 19 4.91 6.63 2.99
CA LEU A 19 3.66 6.26 2.31
C LEU A 19 2.63 5.72 3.32
N ARG A 20 3.07 4.87 4.25
CA ARG A 20 2.21 4.35 5.32
C ARG A 20 1.61 5.48 6.15
N VAL A 21 2.43 6.41 6.59
CA VAL A 21 1.98 7.57 7.39
C VAL A 21 1.03 8.44 6.57
N ALA A 22 1.33 8.67 5.30
CA ALA A 22 0.50 9.49 4.43
C ALA A 22 -0.88 8.87 4.21
N PHE A 23 -0.95 7.55 4.01
CA PHE A 23 -2.24 6.85 3.91
C PHE A 23 -3.02 6.91 5.23
N LEU A 24 -2.35 6.68 6.35
CA LEU A 24 -2.98 6.68 7.65
C LEU A 24 -3.61 8.05 7.98
N ASN A 25 -2.93 9.12 7.63
CA ASN A 25 -3.35 10.49 7.92
C ASN A 25 -4.14 11.13 6.78
N ALA A 26 -4.34 10.42 5.68
CA ALA A 26 -4.96 10.97 4.46
C ALA A 26 -4.29 12.29 4.05
N ASP A 27 -2.96 12.30 4.07
CA ASP A 27 -2.14 13.46 3.72
C ASP A 27 -2.03 13.55 2.20
N MET A 28 -2.93 14.30 1.59
CA MET A 28 -3.05 14.38 0.13
C MET A 28 -1.79 14.93 -0.53
N ARG A 29 -1.13 15.88 0.11
CA ARG A 29 0.08 16.48 -0.44
C ARG A 29 1.24 15.48 -0.46
N ALA A 30 1.42 14.75 0.65
CA ALA A 30 2.45 13.72 0.72
C ALA A 30 2.16 12.58 -0.25
N LEU A 31 0.90 12.14 -0.34
CA LEU A 31 0.49 11.10 -1.27
C LEU A 31 0.75 11.50 -2.72
N ASP A 32 0.45 12.74 -3.08
CA ASP A 32 0.69 13.22 -4.44
C ASP A 32 2.17 13.19 -4.81
N ASP A 33 3.05 13.46 -3.85
CA ASP A 33 4.49 13.41 -4.06
C ASP A 33 5.05 11.97 -4.11
N LEU A 34 4.53 11.10 -3.25
CA LEU A 34 5.02 9.72 -3.11
C LEU A 34 4.54 8.78 -4.21
N ILE A 35 3.40 9.09 -4.81
CA ILE A 35 2.72 8.23 -5.77
C ILE A 35 2.89 8.78 -7.18
N ALA A 36 3.35 7.94 -8.10
CA ALA A 36 3.50 8.32 -9.51
C ALA A 36 2.14 8.64 -10.14
N ASP A 37 2.14 9.53 -11.14
CA ASP A 37 0.90 9.94 -11.80
C ASP A 37 0.17 8.79 -12.48
N ASP A 38 0.90 7.79 -12.95
CA ASP A 38 0.36 6.60 -13.60
C ASP A 38 0.19 5.41 -12.64
N TYR A 39 0.21 5.67 -11.34
CA TYR A 39 0.03 4.64 -10.32
C TYR A 39 -1.28 3.89 -10.48
N ILE A 40 -1.21 2.59 -10.31
CA ILE A 40 -2.38 1.72 -10.25
C ILE A 40 -2.30 0.83 -9.02
N VAL A 41 -3.43 0.56 -8.43
CA VAL A 41 -3.52 -0.39 -7.32
C VAL A 41 -4.58 -1.45 -7.63
N ASN A 42 -4.16 -2.70 -7.53
CA ASN A 42 -5.08 -3.84 -7.50
C ASN A 42 -5.44 -4.05 -6.04
N SER A 43 -6.59 -3.51 -5.65
CA SER A 43 -6.93 -3.36 -4.24
C SER A 43 -7.46 -4.66 -3.62
N SER A 44 -7.36 -4.74 -2.30
CA SER A 44 -7.96 -5.82 -1.52
C SER A 44 -9.49 -5.81 -1.57
N GLN A 45 -10.09 -4.80 -2.19
CA GLN A 45 -11.53 -4.70 -2.45
C GLN A 45 -11.90 -5.19 -3.86
N HIS A 46 -11.01 -5.91 -4.52
CA HIS A 46 -11.21 -6.51 -5.84
C HIS A 46 -11.40 -5.49 -6.97
N LYS A 47 -10.77 -4.33 -6.86
CA LYS A 47 -10.87 -3.26 -7.86
C LYS A 47 -9.49 -2.75 -8.24
N VAL A 48 -9.34 -2.40 -9.50
CA VAL A 48 -8.17 -1.67 -9.97
C VAL A 48 -8.50 -0.18 -9.92
N LEU A 49 -7.69 0.57 -9.19
CA LEU A 49 -7.86 2.00 -8.98
C LEU A 49 -6.65 2.74 -9.52
N ALA A 50 -6.90 3.81 -10.29
CA ALA A 50 -5.85 4.75 -10.67
C ALA A 50 -5.68 5.81 -9.58
N LYS A 51 -4.56 6.54 -9.63
CA LYS A 51 -4.23 7.55 -8.62
C LYS A 51 -5.36 8.55 -8.33
N PRO A 52 -6.01 9.19 -9.35
CA PRO A 52 -7.03 10.19 -9.05
C PRO A 52 -8.19 9.64 -8.21
N LEU A 53 -8.66 8.43 -8.53
CA LEU A 53 -9.76 7.83 -7.79
C LEU A 53 -9.33 7.43 -6.38
N LEU A 54 -8.13 6.87 -6.24
CA LEU A 54 -7.59 6.52 -4.92
C LEU A 54 -7.51 7.75 -4.01
N LEU A 55 -6.97 8.85 -4.51
CA LEU A 55 -6.87 10.09 -3.74
C LEU A 55 -8.24 10.64 -3.38
N GLN A 56 -9.20 10.57 -4.29
CA GLN A 56 -10.57 11.00 -4.02
C GLN A 56 -11.23 10.19 -2.90
N LEU A 57 -11.04 8.87 -2.91
CA LEU A 57 -11.59 7.99 -1.87
C LEU A 57 -11.00 8.30 -0.50
N LEU A 58 -9.71 8.61 -0.43
CA LEU A 58 -9.05 8.99 0.81
C LEU A 58 -9.49 10.39 1.27
N GLU A 59 -9.54 11.35 0.36
CA GLU A 59 -9.92 12.73 0.67
C GLU A 59 -11.34 12.84 1.18
N THR A 60 -12.26 12.07 0.60
CA THR A 60 -13.68 12.07 1.00
C THR A 60 -13.97 11.19 2.21
N GLY A 61 -12.99 10.46 2.71
CA GLY A 61 -13.16 9.56 3.85
C GLY A 61 -13.89 8.27 3.53
N ARG A 62 -14.13 7.97 2.25
CA ARG A 62 -14.71 6.68 1.83
C ARG A 62 -13.79 5.51 2.09
N VAL A 63 -12.48 5.76 2.03
CA VAL A 63 -11.46 4.85 2.53
C VAL A 63 -10.81 5.54 3.72
N ARG A 64 -10.86 4.92 4.88
CA ARG A 64 -10.31 5.49 6.09
C ARG A 64 -9.63 4.41 6.91
N HIS A 65 -8.33 4.56 7.06
CA HIS A 65 -7.56 3.70 7.93
C HIS A 65 -7.46 4.31 9.32
N LEU A 66 -7.87 3.57 10.35
CA LEU A 66 -7.73 3.97 11.74
C LEU A 66 -6.38 3.56 12.30
N SER A 67 -5.83 2.47 11.78
CA SER A 67 -4.52 1.96 12.12
C SER A 67 -3.94 1.24 10.91
N LEU A 68 -2.67 1.36 10.69
CA LEU A 68 -1.97 0.70 9.59
C LEU A 68 -0.55 0.39 10.04
N GLU A 69 -0.26 -0.88 10.24
CA GLU A 69 1.06 -1.39 10.58
C GLU A 69 1.57 -2.23 9.42
N SER A 70 2.80 -1.98 9.00
CA SER A 70 3.35 -2.62 7.81
C SER A 70 4.72 -3.21 8.11
N ARG A 71 5.02 -4.34 7.46
CA ARG A 71 6.30 -5.01 7.57
C ARG A 71 6.79 -5.41 6.20
N ILE A 72 8.00 -5.00 5.87
CA ILE A 72 8.69 -5.42 4.65
C ILE A 72 9.38 -6.76 4.94
N GLU A 73 9.14 -7.73 4.08
CA GLU A 73 9.78 -9.03 4.18
C GLU A 73 10.92 -9.20 3.19
N THR A 74 10.79 -8.63 2.00
CA THR A 74 11.85 -8.71 0.99
C THR A 74 11.75 -7.54 0.01
N MET A 75 12.89 -7.18 -0.56
CA MET A 75 13.01 -6.17 -1.61
C MET A 75 14.01 -6.64 -2.66
N ARG A 76 13.73 -6.34 -3.92
CA ARG A 76 14.67 -6.59 -5.03
C ARG A 76 14.67 -5.39 -5.96
N ARG A 77 15.86 -5.00 -6.37
CA ARG A 77 16.04 -3.94 -7.35
C ARG A 77 16.29 -4.52 -8.74
N HIS A 78 15.54 -4.02 -9.70
CA HIS A 78 15.70 -4.36 -11.12
C HIS A 78 15.83 -3.05 -11.89
N GLY A 79 17.07 -2.58 -12.10
CA GLY A 79 17.32 -1.30 -12.75
C GLY A 79 16.70 -0.14 -11.95
N ASP A 80 15.75 0.55 -12.55
CA ASP A 80 15.06 1.69 -11.96
C ASP A 80 13.75 1.29 -11.26
N THR A 81 13.56 0.00 -11.02
CA THR A 81 12.37 -0.53 -10.35
C THR A 81 12.78 -1.32 -9.12
N VAL A 82 12.09 -1.09 -8.02
CA VAL A 82 12.22 -1.91 -6.80
C VAL A 82 10.90 -2.58 -6.52
N VAL A 83 10.96 -3.89 -6.30
CA VAL A 83 9.81 -4.69 -5.86
C VAL A 83 9.92 -4.87 -4.35
N VAL A 84 8.86 -4.51 -3.64
CA VAL A 84 8.76 -4.66 -2.18
C VAL A 84 7.61 -5.61 -1.88
N MET A 85 7.89 -6.66 -1.12
CA MET A 85 6.87 -7.61 -0.69
C MET A 85 6.82 -7.68 0.83
N GLY A 86 5.62 -7.76 1.36
CA GLY A 86 5.43 -7.85 2.80
C GLY A 86 4.00 -8.07 3.19
N GLY A 87 3.70 -7.73 4.43
CA GLY A 87 2.37 -7.82 4.97
C GLY A 87 2.02 -6.61 5.81
N ASP A 88 0.74 -6.34 5.93
CA ASP A 88 0.26 -5.29 6.80
C ASP A 88 -0.96 -5.74 7.60
N ARG A 89 -1.23 -4.99 8.65
CA ARG A 89 -2.42 -5.11 9.46
C ARG A 89 -3.10 -3.76 9.45
N VAL A 90 -4.33 -3.74 8.99
CA VAL A 90 -5.11 -2.51 8.87
C VAL A 90 -6.39 -2.62 9.68
N VAL A 91 -6.73 -1.54 10.36
CA VAL A 91 -8.03 -1.36 10.99
C VAL A 91 -8.74 -0.24 10.25
N ASP A 92 -9.84 -0.57 9.61
CA ASP A 92 -10.61 0.38 8.82
C ASP A 92 -11.82 0.89 9.59
N GLY A 93 -12.12 2.17 9.42
CA GLY A 93 -13.29 2.79 10.00
C GLY A 93 -14.49 2.82 9.06
N PRO A 94 -15.69 3.12 9.57
CA PRO A 94 -15.98 3.40 11.00
C PRO A 94 -16.15 2.15 11.88
N ASP A 95 -16.34 0.97 11.28
CA ASP A 95 -16.73 -0.25 12.00
C ASP A 95 -15.56 -0.99 12.63
N ARG A 96 -14.34 -0.48 12.49
CA ARG A 96 -13.11 -1.06 13.04
C ARG A 96 -12.85 -2.49 12.54
N VAL A 97 -13.04 -2.70 11.25
CA VAL A 97 -12.74 -3.98 10.62
C VAL A 97 -11.23 -4.17 10.56
N CYS A 98 -10.73 -5.19 11.23
CA CYS A 98 -9.31 -5.52 11.25
C CYS A 98 -9.00 -6.55 10.17
N SER A 99 -8.03 -6.27 9.33
CA SER A 99 -7.60 -7.18 8.27
C SER A 99 -6.09 -7.34 8.31
N THR A 100 -5.62 -8.56 8.07
CA THR A 100 -4.23 -8.79 7.71
C THR A 100 -4.18 -8.99 6.20
N ARG A 101 -3.19 -8.38 5.57
CA ARG A 101 -3.06 -8.40 4.11
C ARG A 101 -1.63 -8.75 3.72
N ARG A 102 -1.49 -9.29 2.52
CA ARG A 102 -0.20 -9.41 1.83
C ARG A 102 -0.16 -8.36 0.75
N PHE A 103 1.02 -7.78 0.51
CA PHE A 103 1.15 -6.76 -0.53
C PHE A 103 2.42 -6.93 -1.35
N THR A 104 2.36 -6.42 -2.56
CA THR A 104 3.51 -6.17 -3.43
C THR A 104 3.42 -4.73 -3.89
N ASN A 105 4.48 -3.96 -3.64
CA ASN A 105 4.60 -2.59 -4.12
C ASN A 105 5.73 -2.51 -5.14
N LEU A 106 5.53 -1.73 -6.18
CA LEU A 106 6.56 -1.40 -7.15
C LEU A 106 6.91 0.08 -6.99
N TRP A 107 8.19 0.34 -6.80
CA TRP A 107 8.75 1.69 -6.77
C TRP A 107 9.56 1.91 -8.02
N GLN A 108 9.45 3.09 -8.61
CA GLN A 108 10.16 3.43 -9.83
C GLN A 108 10.98 4.70 -9.63
N LEU A 109 12.22 4.67 -10.08
CA LEU A 109 13.13 5.82 -10.04
C LEU A 109 12.94 6.63 -11.31
N THR A 110 12.50 7.89 -11.14
CA THR A 110 12.31 8.85 -12.22
C THR A 110 12.83 10.19 -11.78
N ASP A 111 13.74 10.77 -12.56
CA ASP A 111 14.34 12.07 -12.26
C ASP A 111 14.95 12.13 -10.86
N GLY A 112 15.64 11.06 -10.47
CA GLY A 112 16.32 10.97 -9.18
C GLY A 112 15.40 10.72 -7.99
N ARG A 113 14.13 10.43 -8.21
CA ARG A 113 13.15 10.24 -7.14
C ARG A 113 12.44 8.90 -7.27
N TRP A 114 12.32 8.19 -6.16
CA TRP A 114 11.54 6.98 -6.07
C TRP A 114 10.07 7.32 -5.80
N ARG A 115 9.19 6.87 -6.70
CA ARG A 115 7.74 7.00 -6.54
C ARG A 115 7.07 5.65 -6.66
N ALA A 116 5.99 5.46 -5.89
CA ALA A 116 5.21 4.23 -5.98
C ALA A 116 4.52 4.18 -7.34
N ALA A 117 4.74 3.09 -8.09
CA ALA A 117 4.22 2.92 -9.43
C ALA A 117 3.02 1.98 -9.49
N ALA A 118 2.99 0.98 -8.59
CA ALA A 118 1.88 0.03 -8.55
C ALA A 118 1.84 -0.67 -7.20
N ARG A 119 0.68 -1.18 -6.85
CA ARG A 119 0.48 -1.99 -5.66
C ARG A 119 -0.54 -3.08 -5.93
N HIS A 120 -0.30 -4.25 -5.38
CA HIS A 120 -1.30 -5.29 -5.22
C HIS A 120 -1.37 -5.65 -3.74
N ALA A 121 -2.58 -5.73 -3.21
CA ALA A 121 -2.81 -6.21 -1.85
C ALA A 121 -4.01 -7.15 -1.84
N HIS A 122 -3.93 -8.18 -1.00
CA HIS A 122 -5.06 -9.08 -0.77
C HIS A 122 -5.21 -9.38 0.71
N VAL A 123 -6.44 -9.64 1.12
CA VAL A 123 -6.78 -9.97 2.50
C VAL A 123 -6.46 -11.43 2.78
N VAL A 124 -5.75 -11.68 3.88
CA VAL A 124 -5.48 -13.02 4.39
C VAL A 124 -6.50 -13.38 5.47
N THR A 125 -6.67 -12.49 6.45
CA THR A 125 -7.66 -12.67 7.52
C THR A 125 -8.43 -11.37 7.74
N ARG A 126 -9.68 -11.51 8.18
CA ARG A 126 -10.52 -10.36 8.51
C ARG A 126 -11.28 -10.64 9.79
N GLU A 127 -11.22 -9.71 10.74
CA GLU A 127 -11.91 -9.75 12.02
C GLU A 127 -12.69 -8.48 12.25
N GLY A 128 -13.75 -8.53 13.03
CA GLY A 128 -14.55 -7.36 13.40
C GLY A 128 -15.73 -7.08 12.49
N ALA A 129 -15.91 -7.88 11.42
CA ALA A 129 -17.08 -7.79 10.56
C ALA A 129 -17.70 -9.17 10.40
N PRO A 130 -19.03 -9.28 10.24
CA PRO A 130 -19.65 -10.55 9.90
C PRO A 130 -19.10 -11.05 8.56
N ALA A 131 -18.84 -12.34 8.46
CA ALA A 131 -18.42 -12.94 7.20
C ALA A 131 -19.52 -12.71 6.14
N PRO A 132 -19.15 -12.39 4.88
CA PRO A 132 -20.15 -12.36 3.82
C PRO A 132 -20.89 -13.68 3.74
N ALA A 133 -22.19 -13.65 3.38
CA ALA A 133 -23.01 -14.85 3.33
C ALA A 133 -22.48 -15.89 2.34
N ASP A 134 -21.73 -15.47 1.34
CA ASP A 134 -21.11 -16.32 0.33
C ASP A 134 -19.62 -16.53 0.55
N ALA A 135 -19.09 -16.15 1.71
CA ALA A 135 -17.65 -16.24 1.97
C ALA A 135 -17.12 -17.66 1.79
N SER A 136 -17.95 -18.66 2.07
CA SER A 136 -17.58 -20.07 1.88
C SER A 136 -17.49 -20.46 0.41
N GLY A 137 -18.15 -19.73 -0.48
CA GLY A 137 -18.08 -19.93 -1.92
C GLY A 137 -17.11 -19.00 -2.61
N ALA A 138 -16.57 -18.02 -1.88
CA ALA A 138 -15.59 -17.12 -2.41
C ALA A 138 -14.29 -17.88 -2.70
N TYR A 139 -13.57 -17.41 -3.63
CA TYR A 139 -12.31 -17.93 -4.15
C TYR A 139 -11.58 -18.88 -3.20
N GLN A 140 -11.50 -20.13 -3.63
CA GLN A 140 -10.63 -21.13 -3.01
C GLN A 140 -9.35 -21.19 -3.84
N PRO A 141 -8.21 -20.75 -3.29
CA PRO A 141 -6.98 -20.91 -4.03
C PRO A 141 -6.75 -22.39 -4.27
N THR A 142 -6.60 -22.75 -5.51
CA THR A 142 -6.14 -24.09 -5.87
C THR A 142 -4.75 -24.28 -5.29
N PRO A 143 -4.49 -25.43 -4.65
CA PRO A 143 -3.16 -25.71 -4.13
C PRO A 143 -2.11 -25.76 -5.24
#